data_1056c47da94978acb02dffac2ce34871
#
_entry.id   1056c47da94978acb02dffac2ce34871
#
_cell.length_a   1.000
_cell.length_b   1.000
_cell.length_c   1.000
_cell.angle_alpha   90.00
_cell.angle_beta   90.00
_cell.angle_gamma   90.00
#
_symmetry.space_group_name_H-M   'P 1'
#
loop_
_entity.id
_entity.type
_entity.pdbx_description
1 polymer ?
#
loop_
_entity_poly.entity_id
_entity_poly.type
_entity_poly.pdbx_seq_one_letter_code
_entity_poly.pdbx_strand_id
1 'polypeptide(L)'
;LESITLDTSALEHEIELVTEMVANLDDYVPSTVEGLADKLAAAQAALEATSQDAIDEATKTLREARLNARTKADISALEELVAYVNSLDLRAYTLDSVVPVNRMMSKLTQAMNDEEITQEKVDELAAEMQAAIDGLQPVSEGSVTTPDAADTAAAAQTGMMLVLLAAAGMAATAVYRRKRS
;
A
#
# COMPACT_ATOMS: atom_id res chain seq x y z
N LEU A 1 -43.53 22.71 31.96
CA LEU A 1 -42.91 21.61 31.18
C LEU A 1 -41.79 22.22 30.37
N GLU A 2 -40.55 22.13 30.89
CA GLU A 2 -39.38 22.51 30.11
C GLU A 2 -39.20 21.48 28.97
N SER A 3 -39.26 21.94 27.75
CA SER A 3 -38.88 21.13 26.57
C SER A 3 -37.38 20.91 26.65
N ILE A 4 -36.98 19.70 27.00
CA ILE A 4 -35.57 19.31 26.88
C ILE A 4 -35.24 19.26 25.38
N THR A 5 -34.45 20.22 24.93
CA THR A 5 -33.93 20.20 23.58
C THR A 5 -32.74 19.24 23.58
N LEU A 6 -32.87 18.12 22.86
CA LEU A 6 -31.78 17.17 22.71
C LEU A 6 -30.74 17.73 21.74
N ASP A 7 -29.48 17.53 22.04
CA ASP A 7 -28.36 17.95 21.16
C ASP A 7 -27.95 16.80 20.23
N THR A 8 -28.25 16.94 18.94
CA THR A 8 -27.94 15.97 17.91
C THR A 8 -26.70 16.35 17.09
N SER A 9 -26.12 17.52 17.31
CA SER A 9 -25.09 18.11 16.46
C SER A 9 -23.85 17.22 16.31
N ALA A 10 -23.40 16.57 17.38
CA ALA A 10 -22.27 15.65 17.34
C ALA A 10 -22.59 14.39 16.54
N LEU A 11 -23.81 13.86 16.67
CA LEU A 11 -24.28 12.70 15.92
C LEU A 11 -24.42 13.02 14.45
N GLU A 12 -25.02 14.14 14.10
CA GLU A 12 -25.15 14.61 12.71
C GLU A 12 -23.79 14.75 12.02
N HIS A 13 -22.82 15.30 12.73
CA HIS A 13 -21.45 15.42 12.19
C HIS A 13 -20.79 14.06 11.93
N GLU A 14 -20.90 13.10 12.85
CA GLU A 14 -20.38 11.75 12.64
C GLU A 14 -21.12 11.03 11.49
N ILE A 15 -22.42 11.22 11.37
CA ILE A 15 -23.23 10.68 10.26
C ILE A 15 -22.72 11.24 8.91
N GLU A 16 -22.47 12.53 8.82
CA GLU A 16 -21.91 13.15 7.60
C GLU A 16 -20.59 12.52 7.19
N LEU A 17 -19.65 12.40 8.14
CA LEU A 17 -18.34 11.81 7.89
C LEU A 17 -18.43 10.33 7.46
N VAL A 18 -19.24 9.55 8.15
CA VAL A 18 -19.38 8.11 7.84
C VAL A 18 -20.17 7.90 6.56
N THR A 19 -21.11 8.77 6.21
CA THR A 19 -21.83 8.70 4.93
C THR A 19 -20.86 8.82 3.75
N GLU A 20 -19.88 9.72 3.84
CA GLU A 20 -18.83 9.87 2.85
C GLU A 20 -17.95 8.62 2.74
N MET A 21 -17.61 8.00 3.88
CA MET A 21 -16.85 6.75 3.93
C MET A 21 -17.62 5.58 3.32
N VAL A 22 -18.92 5.44 3.64
CA VAL A 22 -19.77 4.36 3.10
C VAL A 22 -19.93 4.48 1.58
N ALA A 23 -19.91 5.70 1.05
CA ALA A 23 -19.91 5.92 -0.40
C ALA A 23 -18.62 5.46 -1.11
N ASN A 24 -17.52 5.30 -0.37
CA ASN A 24 -16.19 4.96 -0.86
C ASN A 24 -15.58 3.75 -0.12
N LEU A 25 -16.39 2.75 0.21
CA LEU A 25 -15.95 1.57 0.98
C LEU A 25 -14.80 0.80 0.31
N ASP A 26 -14.71 0.86 -1.01
CA ASP A 26 -13.66 0.19 -1.78
C ASP A 26 -12.24 0.72 -1.48
N ASP A 27 -12.14 1.93 -0.94
CA ASP A 27 -10.88 2.55 -0.55
C ASP A 27 -10.36 2.04 0.81
N TYR A 28 -11.20 1.33 1.55
CA TYR A 28 -10.89 0.85 2.90
C TYR A 28 -10.64 -0.65 2.94
N VAL A 29 -9.87 -1.05 3.93
CA VAL A 29 -9.64 -2.46 4.24
C VAL A 29 -10.95 -3.09 4.70
N PRO A 30 -11.46 -4.15 4.04
CA PRO A 30 -12.80 -4.68 4.24
C PRO A 30 -13.13 -5.03 5.70
N SER A 31 -12.21 -5.69 6.42
CA SER A 31 -12.42 -6.07 7.81
C SER A 31 -12.59 -4.87 8.76
N THR A 32 -12.03 -3.71 8.42
CA THR A 32 -12.06 -2.51 9.26
C THR A 32 -13.33 -1.70 9.10
N VAL A 33 -14.09 -1.93 8.04
CA VAL A 33 -15.35 -1.24 7.72
C VAL A 33 -16.55 -2.17 7.72
N GLU A 34 -16.37 -3.41 8.16
CA GLU A 34 -17.46 -4.37 8.28
C GLU A 34 -18.59 -3.84 9.18
N GLY A 35 -19.83 -3.87 8.69
CA GLY A 35 -20.99 -3.37 9.39
C GLY A 35 -21.05 -1.84 9.56
N LEU A 36 -20.17 -1.08 8.91
CA LEU A 36 -20.18 0.39 9.01
C LEU A 36 -21.47 0.99 8.49
N ALA A 37 -22.01 0.47 7.39
CA ALA A 37 -23.29 0.91 6.84
C ALA A 37 -24.46 0.65 7.79
N ASP A 38 -24.47 -0.49 8.49
CA ASP A 38 -25.49 -0.82 9.49
C ASP A 38 -25.40 0.11 10.70
N LYS A 39 -24.18 0.42 11.16
CA LYS A 39 -23.95 1.39 12.24
C LYS A 39 -24.37 2.80 11.84
N LEU A 40 -24.16 3.18 10.58
CA LEU A 40 -24.63 4.45 10.03
C LEU A 40 -26.18 4.51 10.06
N ALA A 41 -26.85 3.44 9.60
CA ALA A 41 -28.31 3.37 9.62
C ALA A 41 -28.87 3.45 11.05
N ALA A 42 -28.23 2.76 12.01
CA ALA A 42 -28.58 2.84 13.42
C ALA A 42 -28.39 4.24 14.01
N ALA A 43 -27.32 4.93 13.63
CA ALA A 43 -27.06 6.31 14.05
C ALA A 43 -28.08 7.29 13.46
N GLN A 44 -28.47 7.11 12.21
CA GLN A 44 -29.54 7.91 11.59
C GLN A 44 -30.89 7.71 12.31
N ALA A 45 -31.21 6.47 12.70
CA ALA A 45 -32.41 6.18 13.47
C ALA A 45 -32.34 6.81 14.88
N ALA A 46 -31.14 6.94 15.47
CA ALA A 46 -30.96 7.55 16.78
C ALA A 46 -31.19 9.08 16.81
N LEU A 47 -31.25 9.74 15.66
CA LEU A 47 -31.67 11.15 15.58
C LEU A 47 -33.13 11.36 16.05
N GLU A 48 -33.97 10.32 15.96
CA GLU A 48 -35.37 10.30 16.44
C GLU A 48 -35.48 9.85 17.90
N ALA A 49 -34.36 9.64 18.60
CA ALA A 49 -34.36 9.19 19.98
C ALA A 49 -34.93 10.27 20.92
N THR A 50 -35.53 9.82 22.01
CA THR A 50 -36.17 10.69 23.01
C THR A 50 -35.30 10.96 24.24
N SER A 51 -34.06 10.46 24.25
CA SER A 51 -33.10 10.67 25.35
C SER A 51 -31.72 11.07 24.80
N GLN A 52 -31.05 11.94 25.54
CA GLN A 52 -29.70 12.37 25.20
C GLN A 52 -28.70 11.20 25.28
N ASP A 53 -28.85 10.31 26.26
CA ASP A 53 -27.98 9.14 26.41
C ASP A 53 -28.00 8.24 25.18
N ALA A 54 -29.14 8.08 24.52
CA ALA A 54 -29.24 7.28 23.30
C ALA A 54 -28.52 7.94 22.12
N ILE A 55 -28.59 9.26 22.02
CA ILE A 55 -27.87 10.06 21.00
C ILE A 55 -26.36 9.99 21.23
N ASP A 56 -25.94 10.14 22.49
CA ASP A 56 -24.52 10.10 22.88
C ASP A 56 -23.90 8.71 22.62
N GLU A 57 -24.63 7.64 22.94
CA GLU A 57 -24.18 6.25 22.69
C GLU A 57 -24.10 5.95 21.20
N ALA A 58 -25.05 6.41 20.39
CA ALA A 58 -25.01 6.28 18.94
C ALA A 58 -23.82 7.06 18.35
N THR A 59 -23.58 8.27 18.84
CA THR A 59 -22.42 9.10 18.44
C THR A 59 -21.12 8.38 18.74
N LYS A 60 -20.97 7.84 19.93
CA LYS A 60 -19.78 7.09 20.36
C LYS A 60 -19.55 5.86 19.50
N THR A 61 -20.58 5.05 19.30
CA THR A 61 -20.52 3.81 18.51
C THR A 61 -20.12 4.09 17.07
N LEU A 62 -20.69 5.11 16.44
CA LEU A 62 -20.37 5.48 15.08
C LEU A 62 -18.95 6.05 14.95
N ARG A 63 -18.55 6.88 15.91
CA ARG A 63 -17.19 7.43 15.98
C ARG A 63 -16.14 6.35 16.15
N GLU A 64 -16.34 5.38 17.02
CA GLU A 64 -15.44 4.25 17.21
C GLU A 64 -15.30 3.44 15.93
N ALA A 65 -16.40 3.17 15.23
CA ALA A 65 -16.38 2.47 13.97
C ALA A 65 -15.61 3.25 12.89
N ARG A 66 -15.79 4.56 12.82
CA ARG A 66 -15.05 5.44 11.90
C ARG A 66 -13.54 5.44 12.18
N LEU A 67 -13.16 5.53 13.44
CA LEU A 67 -11.76 5.57 13.86
C LEU A 67 -11.04 4.23 13.66
N ASN A 68 -11.78 3.12 13.62
CA ASN A 68 -11.22 1.80 13.33
C ASN A 68 -11.01 1.54 11.83
N ALA A 69 -11.63 2.34 10.97
CA ALA A 69 -11.48 2.20 9.53
C ALA A 69 -10.05 2.51 9.09
N ARG A 70 -9.51 1.66 8.22
CA ARG A 70 -8.17 1.80 7.65
C ARG A 70 -8.25 1.78 6.13
N THR A 71 -7.62 2.74 5.48
CA THR A 71 -7.49 2.75 4.01
C THR A 71 -6.60 1.60 3.53
N LYS A 72 -6.87 1.10 2.32
CA LYS A 72 -6.03 0.09 1.67
C LYS A 72 -4.61 0.63 1.46
N ALA A 73 -3.63 -0.27 1.47
CA ALA A 73 -2.26 0.08 1.18
C ALA A 73 -2.09 0.47 -0.29
N ASP A 74 -1.16 1.37 -0.56
CA ASP A 74 -0.72 1.70 -1.91
C ASP A 74 0.27 0.63 -2.40
N ILE A 75 -0.15 -0.18 -3.37
CA ILE A 75 0.64 -1.27 -3.95
C ILE A 75 1.37 -0.88 -5.24
N SER A 76 1.32 0.38 -5.64
CA SER A 76 1.92 0.83 -6.91
C SER A 76 3.42 0.49 -7.01
N ALA A 77 4.16 0.59 -5.89
CA ALA A 77 5.56 0.21 -5.85
C ALA A 77 5.79 -1.29 -6.16
N LEU A 78 4.88 -2.17 -5.72
CA LEU A 78 4.95 -3.60 -6.04
C LEU A 78 4.63 -3.85 -7.52
N GLU A 79 3.64 -3.15 -8.07
CA GLU A 79 3.27 -3.23 -9.48
C GLU A 79 4.43 -2.79 -10.40
N GLU A 80 5.10 -1.69 -10.05
CA GLU A 80 6.26 -1.19 -10.78
C GLU A 80 7.43 -2.18 -10.75
N LEU A 81 7.71 -2.79 -9.60
CA LEU A 81 8.78 -3.80 -9.47
C LEU A 81 8.47 -5.06 -10.26
N VAL A 82 7.22 -5.53 -10.25
CA VAL A 82 6.77 -6.67 -11.05
C VAL A 82 6.91 -6.37 -12.54
N ALA A 83 6.48 -5.19 -12.99
CA ALA A 83 6.62 -4.76 -14.36
C ALA A 83 8.09 -4.67 -14.78
N TYR A 84 8.95 -4.13 -13.92
CA TYR A 84 10.38 -4.06 -14.16
C TYR A 84 11.01 -5.44 -14.35
N VAL A 85 10.76 -6.38 -13.44
CA VAL A 85 11.29 -7.75 -13.53
C VAL A 85 10.77 -8.45 -14.79
N ASN A 86 9.50 -8.27 -15.15
CA ASN A 86 8.94 -8.83 -16.39
C ASN A 86 9.59 -8.25 -17.65
N SER A 87 10.20 -7.07 -17.57
CA SER A 87 10.94 -6.46 -18.69
C SER A 87 12.39 -6.97 -18.83
N LEU A 88 12.91 -7.64 -17.76
CA LEU A 88 14.26 -8.18 -17.77
C LEU A 88 14.34 -9.52 -18.52
N ASP A 89 15.41 -9.71 -19.29
CA ASP A 89 15.78 -11.04 -19.77
C ASP A 89 16.54 -11.79 -18.68
N LEU A 90 15.84 -12.55 -17.87
CA LEU A 90 16.42 -13.30 -16.76
C LEU A 90 17.42 -14.39 -17.23
N ARG A 91 17.45 -14.73 -18.53
CA ARG A 91 18.41 -15.67 -19.10
C ARG A 91 19.82 -15.08 -19.16
N ALA A 92 19.90 -13.75 -19.13
CA ALA A 92 21.19 -13.03 -19.10
C ALA A 92 21.88 -13.07 -17.73
N TYR A 93 21.23 -13.66 -16.73
CA TYR A 93 21.72 -13.72 -15.34
C TYR A 93 21.95 -15.16 -14.87
N THR A 94 22.83 -15.32 -13.89
CA THR A 94 23.12 -16.64 -13.31
C THR A 94 21.87 -17.19 -12.62
N LEU A 95 21.67 -18.50 -12.72
CA LEU A 95 20.50 -19.18 -12.14
C LEU A 95 20.35 -18.91 -10.65
N ASP A 96 21.47 -18.97 -9.91
CA ASP A 96 21.48 -18.74 -8.47
C ASP A 96 21.03 -17.32 -8.09
N SER A 97 21.35 -16.31 -8.92
CA SER A 97 20.91 -14.92 -8.67
C SER A 97 19.47 -14.65 -9.08
N VAL A 98 18.93 -15.46 -10.00
CA VAL A 98 17.52 -15.35 -10.45
C VAL A 98 16.53 -16.01 -9.47
N VAL A 99 16.94 -17.04 -8.75
CA VAL A 99 16.06 -17.75 -7.80
C VAL A 99 15.42 -16.84 -6.75
N PRO A 100 16.15 -15.92 -6.07
CA PRO A 100 15.54 -14.97 -5.14
C PRO A 100 14.50 -14.08 -5.81
N VAL A 101 14.76 -13.59 -7.02
CA VAL A 101 13.83 -12.74 -7.78
C VAL A 101 12.53 -13.48 -8.08
N ASN A 102 12.60 -14.71 -8.57
CA ASN A 102 11.41 -15.53 -8.85
C ASN A 102 10.61 -15.83 -7.59
N ARG A 103 11.29 -16.07 -6.46
CA ARG A 103 10.62 -16.26 -5.16
C ARG A 103 9.88 -15.01 -4.72
N MET A 104 10.49 -13.84 -4.89
CA MET A 104 9.87 -12.57 -4.57
C MET A 104 8.70 -12.24 -5.49
N MET A 105 8.79 -12.55 -6.79
CA MET A 105 7.67 -12.39 -7.73
C MET A 105 6.40 -13.09 -7.24
N SER A 106 6.52 -14.31 -6.73
CA SER A 106 5.38 -15.04 -6.17
C SER A 106 4.83 -14.37 -4.91
N LYS A 107 5.71 -13.87 -4.03
CA LYS A 107 5.29 -13.13 -2.83
C LYS A 107 4.58 -11.82 -3.17
N LEU A 108 5.12 -11.05 -4.12
CA LEU A 108 4.51 -9.80 -4.57
C LEU A 108 3.13 -10.04 -5.19
N THR A 109 2.98 -11.06 -6.03
CA THR A 109 1.70 -11.41 -6.63
C THR A 109 0.65 -11.77 -5.57
N GLN A 110 1.03 -12.49 -4.52
CA GLN A 110 0.13 -12.79 -3.40
C GLN A 110 -0.24 -11.52 -2.62
N ALA A 111 0.75 -10.67 -2.34
CA ALA A 111 0.56 -9.43 -1.60
C ALA A 111 -0.36 -8.44 -2.34
N MET A 112 -0.24 -8.34 -3.67
CA MET A 112 -1.09 -7.47 -4.49
C MET A 112 -2.56 -7.90 -4.53
N ASN A 113 -2.84 -9.19 -4.23
CA ASN A 113 -4.20 -9.71 -4.12
C ASN A 113 -4.73 -9.71 -2.68
N ASP A 114 -3.95 -9.25 -1.72
CA ASP A 114 -4.33 -9.19 -0.30
C ASP A 114 -4.87 -7.80 0.04
N GLU A 115 -6.20 -7.66 0.12
CA GLU A 115 -6.85 -6.41 0.47
C GLU A 115 -6.62 -5.97 1.93
N GLU A 116 -6.16 -6.89 2.78
CA GLU A 116 -5.85 -6.64 4.19
C GLU A 116 -4.38 -6.23 4.43
N ILE A 117 -3.54 -6.23 3.40
CA ILE A 117 -2.12 -5.93 3.52
C ILE A 117 -1.90 -4.52 4.10
N THR A 118 -0.89 -4.40 4.95
CA THR A 118 -0.49 -3.11 5.53
C THR A 118 0.53 -2.39 4.65
N GLN A 119 0.59 -1.05 4.72
CA GLN A 119 1.61 -0.28 4.01
C GLN A 119 3.02 -0.69 4.42
N GLU A 120 3.24 -0.94 5.70
CA GLU A 120 4.52 -1.43 6.21
C GLU A 120 4.95 -2.73 5.51
N LYS A 121 4.01 -3.66 5.30
CA LYS A 121 4.30 -4.92 4.60
C LYS A 121 4.56 -4.73 3.12
N VAL A 122 3.87 -3.81 2.48
CA VAL A 122 4.14 -3.40 1.09
C VAL A 122 5.55 -2.84 0.97
N ASP A 123 5.94 -1.94 1.86
CA ASP A 123 7.26 -1.30 1.86
C ASP A 123 8.38 -2.32 2.13
N GLU A 124 8.16 -3.27 3.05
CA GLU A 124 9.08 -4.37 3.33
C GLU A 124 9.28 -5.26 2.08
N LEU A 125 8.19 -5.67 1.43
CA LEU A 125 8.25 -6.51 0.22
C LEU A 125 8.91 -5.78 -0.95
N ALA A 126 8.67 -4.49 -1.10
CA ALA A 126 9.33 -3.67 -2.11
C ALA A 126 10.84 -3.62 -1.88
N ALA A 127 11.28 -3.44 -0.64
CA ALA A 127 12.70 -3.44 -0.28
C ALA A 127 13.35 -4.81 -0.49
N GLU A 128 12.69 -5.92 -0.11
CA GLU A 128 13.17 -7.28 -0.35
C GLU A 128 13.32 -7.59 -1.84
N MET A 129 12.34 -7.17 -2.66
CA MET A 129 12.39 -7.34 -4.10
C MET A 129 13.51 -6.53 -4.73
N GLN A 130 13.69 -5.28 -4.32
CA GLN A 130 14.78 -4.44 -4.80
C GLN A 130 16.14 -5.08 -4.47
N ALA A 131 16.32 -5.61 -3.27
CA ALA A 131 17.53 -6.32 -2.89
C ALA A 131 17.78 -7.57 -3.74
N ALA A 132 16.74 -8.32 -4.09
CA ALA A 132 16.84 -9.47 -4.99
C ALA A 132 17.26 -9.05 -6.41
N ILE A 133 16.72 -7.95 -6.93
CA ILE A 133 17.09 -7.37 -8.23
C ILE A 133 18.54 -6.90 -8.21
N ASP A 134 18.97 -6.21 -7.17
CA ASP A 134 20.34 -5.72 -7.00
C ASP A 134 21.37 -6.87 -6.90
N GLY A 135 20.91 -8.04 -6.47
CA GLY A 135 21.71 -9.25 -6.39
C GLY A 135 21.84 -10.03 -7.70
N LEU A 136 21.19 -9.59 -8.80
CA LEU A 136 21.31 -10.24 -10.09
C LEU A 136 22.73 -10.16 -10.64
N GLN A 137 23.26 -11.32 -11.07
CA GLN A 137 24.62 -11.44 -11.60
C GLN A 137 24.56 -11.86 -13.08
N PRO A 138 25.09 -11.05 -14.01
CA PRO A 138 25.15 -11.43 -15.40
C PRO A 138 25.92 -12.73 -15.62
N VAL A 139 25.45 -13.56 -16.53
CA VAL A 139 26.21 -14.72 -16.99
C VAL A 139 27.45 -14.20 -17.74
N SER A 140 28.63 -14.49 -17.21
CA SER A 140 29.87 -14.20 -17.93
C SER A 140 29.94 -15.07 -19.18
N GLU A 141 29.83 -14.47 -20.35
CA GLU A 141 30.12 -15.17 -21.61
C GLU A 141 31.58 -15.61 -21.60
N GLY A 142 31.78 -16.91 -21.49
CA GLY A 142 32.97 -17.55 -21.97
C GLY A 142 34.16 -17.55 -21.05
N SER A 143 34.32 -18.60 -20.29
CA SER A 143 35.59 -19.28 -20.26
C SER A 143 35.53 -20.47 -21.20
N VAL A 144 35.68 -20.22 -22.48
CA VAL A 144 36.26 -21.21 -23.37
C VAL A 144 37.74 -21.21 -23.03
N THR A 145 38.18 -22.08 -22.16
CA THR A 145 39.58 -22.38 -21.98
C THR A 145 40.09 -23.06 -23.26
N THR A 146 40.60 -22.27 -24.19
CA THR A 146 41.62 -22.76 -25.09
C THR A 146 42.94 -22.60 -24.36
N PRO A 147 43.70 -23.68 -24.16
CA PRO A 147 45.06 -23.54 -23.68
C PRO A 147 45.90 -23.13 -24.85
N ASP A 148 46.34 -21.93 -24.90
CA ASP A 148 47.69 -21.54 -25.27
C ASP A 148 47.85 -20.05 -25.55
N ALA A 149 49.03 -19.57 -25.14
CA ALA A 149 49.69 -18.32 -25.51
C ALA A 149 49.36 -17.09 -24.68
N ALA A 150 50.38 -16.88 -23.89
CA ALA A 150 50.86 -15.68 -23.24
C ALA A 150 50.48 -14.33 -23.86
N ASP A 151 50.31 -13.43 -22.90
CA ASP A 151 50.77 -12.05 -22.86
C ASP A 151 49.83 -10.94 -23.32
N THR A 152 49.75 -10.01 -22.41
CA THR A 152 49.57 -8.57 -22.54
C THR A 152 48.25 -8.03 -21.98
N ALA A 153 48.46 -7.37 -20.84
CA ALA A 153 47.62 -6.42 -20.17
C ALA A 153 46.82 -5.48 -21.09
N ALA A 154 45.54 -5.38 -20.79
CA ALA A 154 44.84 -4.11 -20.90
C ALA A 154 43.62 -4.14 -19.96
N ALA A 155 43.75 -3.45 -18.86
CA ALA A 155 42.64 -3.06 -18.03
C ALA A 155 41.68 -2.18 -18.83
N ALA A 156 40.51 -2.67 -19.10
CA ALA A 156 39.40 -1.82 -19.46
C ALA A 156 38.33 -1.98 -18.35
N GLN A 157 38.48 -1.18 -17.32
CA GLN A 157 37.40 -0.87 -16.41
C GLN A 157 36.38 -0.04 -17.19
N THR A 158 35.39 -0.70 -17.72
CA THR A 158 34.19 0.01 -18.12
C THR A 158 33.25 -0.06 -16.93
N GLY A 159 33.38 0.94 -16.08
CA GLY A 159 32.44 1.21 -15.02
C GLY A 159 31.07 1.46 -15.64
N MET A 160 30.21 0.47 -15.56
CA MET A 160 28.80 0.67 -15.77
C MET A 160 28.27 1.40 -14.56
N MET A 161 28.12 2.71 -14.74
CA MET A 161 27.52 3.61 -13.79
C MET A 161 26.04 3.21 -13.65
N LEU A 162 25.74 2.44 -12.62
CA LEU A 162 24.37 2.16 -12.22
C LEU A 162 23.79 3.49 -11.74
N VAL A 163 22.88 4.04 -12.51
CA VAL A 163 22.09 5.18 -12.05
C VAL A 163 21.21 4.69 -10.92
N LEU A 164 21.64 4.99 -9.72
CA LEU A 164 20.83 4.85 -8.53
C LEU A 164 19.68 5.84 -8.66
N LEU A 165 18.52 5.40 -9.09
CA LEU A 165 17.30 6.12 -8.84
C LEU A 165 16.96 5.90 -7.37
N ALA A 166 17.49 6.76 -6.53
CA ALA A 166 17.00 6.92 -5.19
C ALA A 166 15.58 7.48 -5.31
N ALA A 167 14.59 6.61 -5.28
CA ALA A 167 13.23 7.01 -5.01
C ALA A 167 13.21 7.49 -3.55
N ALA A 168 13.55 8.76 -3.37
CA ALA A 168 13.29 9.44 -2.12
C ALA A 168 11.78 9.38 -1.89
N GLY A 169 11.37 8.66 -0.85
CA GLY A 169 10.01 8.65 -0.35
C GLY A 169 9.58 10.08 -0.05
N MET A 170 8.87 10.69 -0.96
CA MET A 170 8.11 11.88 -0.65
C MET A 170 6.79 11.43 -0.06
N ALA A 171 6.70 11.55 1.25
CA ALA A 171 5.44 11.63 1.93
C ALA A 171 4.65 12.79 1.31
N ALA A 172 3.79 12.48 0.36
CA ALA A 172 2.82 13.42 -0.15
C ALA A 172 1.73 13.54 0.91
N THR A 173 1.93 14.47 1.83
CA THR A 173 0.82 15.04 2.58
C THR A 173 -0.07 15.74 1.56
N ALA A 174 -1.14 15.06 1.15
CA ALA A 174 -2.19 15.67 0.37
C ALA A 174 -2.87 16.72 1.25
N VAL A 175 -2.41 17.94 1.14
CA VAL A 175 -3.13 19.11 1.63
C VAL A 175 -4.34 19.29 0.72
N TYR A 176 -5.48 18.82 1.20
CA TYR A 176 -6.77 19.06 0.60
C TYR A 176 -7.08 20.56 0.68
N ARG A 177 -6.72 21.28 -0.35
CA ARG A 177 -7.04 22.71 -0.47
C ARG A 177 -8.44 22.85 -1.03
N ARG A 178 -9.40 22.99 -0.13
CA ARG A 178 -10.79 23.38 -0.42
C ARG A 178 -10.79 24.72 -1.17
N LYS A 179 -11.14 24.69 -2.43
CA LYS A 179 -11.41 25.91 -3.20
C LYS A 179 -12.89 26.27 -3.04
N ARG A 180 -13.14 27.30 -2.21
CA ARG A 180 -14.42 28.02 -2.23
C ARG A 180 -14.44 28.97 -3.43
N SER A 181 -15.47 28.87 -4.21
CA SER A 181 -16.13 30.00 -4.88
C SER A 181 -17.55 29.58 -5.19
#